data_f666020b1b404f3dc4cf43557f810420
#
_entry.id   f666020b1b404f3dc4cf43557f810420
#
_cell.length_a   1.000
_cell.length_b   1.000
_cell.length_c   1.000
_cell.angle_alpha   90.00
_cell.angle_beta   90.00
_cell.angle_gamma   90.00
#
_symmetry.space_group_name_H-M   'P 1'
#
loop_
_entity.id
_entity.type
_entity.pdbx_description
1 polymer ?
#
loop_
_entity_poly.entity_id
_entity_poly.type
_entity_poly.pdbx_seq_one_letter_code
_entity_poly.pdbx_strand_id
1 'polypeptide(L)'
;MPAHGSTPASAPPLATQRGQAGWLLPALLLGALLGTALQLQQAALWPAGAYALLAGAALAAGGGLAFVPGGRWRRHVRALCVGAGLAFAACGLRAGVFLSHALAPALEGRDVRITAVVAAMPQSLEGALRMRLAVESARLDGAAVRVPESIDVSWYFGPFIRDAGGGTGAGAGGGALSLAVAELQRPPPTVRAGERWELTVRLKAPHGARNPHGFDYELMLWEQGVQATGYVRAGPRDAPPRLLAATARHPVEQARQRVRDAILQRLASEGPAADSAAARRAAGVVAALVTGDQRAIDRWSLTIKSYAGFPLKPKATW
;
A
#
# COMPACT_ATOMS: atom_id res chain seq x y z
N MET A 1 77.07 41.62 -20.79
CA MET A 1 75.83 40.94 -21.30
C MET A 1 75.13 40.34 -20.16
N PRO A 2 73.98 40.84 -19.71
CA PRO A 2 73.12 40.24 -18.66
C PRO A 2 72.05 39.30 -19.28
N ALA A 3 71.97 38.13 -18.71
CA ALA A 3 70.99 37.13 -19.06
C ALA A 3 69.58 37.53 -18.59
N HIS A 4 68.65 37.48 -19.54
CA HIS A 4 67.19 37.65 -19.24
C HIS A 4 66.66 36.36 -18.60
N GLY A 5 66.33 36.44 -17.32
CA GLY A 5 65.54 35.42 -16.64
C GLY A 5 64.07 35.55 -17.02
N SER A 6 63.51 34.58 -17.74
CA SER A 6 62.09 34.42 -17.99
C SER A 6 61.40 33.82 -16.76
N THR A 7 60.56 34.60 -16.11
CA THR A 7 59.63 34.15 -15.05
C THR A 7 58.56 33.23 -15.64
N PRO A 8 58.30 32.05 -15.08
CA PRO A 8 57.20 31.23 -15.55
C PRO A 8 55.87 31.82 -15.08
N ALA A 9 54.94 31.96 -16.02
CA ALA A 9 53.56 32.36 -15.75
C ALA A 9 52.88 31.35 -14.82
N SER A 10 52.46 31.82 -13.65
CA SER A 10 51.71 31.03 -12.70
C SER A 10 50.32 30.70 -13.26
N ALA A 11 50.05 29.40 -13.39
CA ALA A 11 48.74 28.89 -13.76
C ALA A 11 47.67 29.32 -12.71
N PRO A 12 46.47 29.72 -13.10
CA PRO A 12 45.45 30.11 -12.16
C PRO A 12 44.99 28.90 -11.32
N PRO A 13 44.63 29.10 -10.04
CA PRO A 13 44.32 28.00 -9.13
C PRO A 13 42.98 27.34 -9.52
N LEU A 14 43.00 26.01 -9.64
CA LEU A 14 41.85 25.13 -9.91
C LEU A 14 40.71 25.15 -8.86
N ALA A 15 40.85 25.96 -7.83
CA ALA A 15 39.92 26.00 -6.69
C ALA A 15 38.59 26.73 -6.97
N THR A 16 38.46 27.51 -8.04
CA THR A 16 37.27 28.33 -8.31
C THR A 16 36.15 27.60 -9.06
N GLN A 17 36.40 26.44 -9.62
CA GLN A 17 35.35 25.71 -10.36
C GLN A 17 34.46 24.83 -9.47
N ARG A 18 34.91 24.36 -8.32
CA ARG A 18 34.10 23.52 -7.41
C ARG A 18 32.98 24.25 -6.67
N GLY A 19 33.07 25.57 -6.49
CA GLY A 19 32.06 26.34 -5.75
C GLY A 19 30.80 26.67 -6.53
N GLN A 20 30.81 26.55 -7.86
CA GLN A 20 29.66 26.98 -8.69
C GLN A 20 28.61 25.90 -8.96
N ALA A 21 28.98 24.64 -8.90
CA ALA A 21 28.05 23.52 -9.06
C ALA A 21 27.26 23.23 -7.77
N GLY A 22 27.76 23.60 -6.61
CA GLY A 22 27.21 23.20 -5.31
C GLY A 22 25.79 23.71 -5.01
N TRP A 23 25.36 24.83 -5.60
CA TRP A 23 24.06 25.45 -5.29
C TRP A 23 22.96 25.15 -6.31
N LEU A 24 23.28 24.53 -7.44
CA LEU A 24 22.25 24.15 -8.44
C LEU A 24 21.39 22.99 -7.93
N LEU A 25 22.00 22.03 -7.24
CA LEU A 25 21.29 20.90 -6.67
C LEU A 25 20.24 21.31 -5.61
N PRO A 26 20.54 22.18 -4.61
CA PRO A 26 19.54 22.69 -3.70
C PRO A 26 18.38 23.42 -4.41
N ALA A 27 18.66 24.23 -5.44
CA ALA A 27 17.63 24.91 -6.21
C ALA A 27 16.71 23.91 -6.97
N LEU A 28 17.29 22.89 -7.56
CA LEU A 28 16.55 21.81 -8.24
C LEU A 28 15.68 21.02 -7.28
N LEU A 29 16.20 20.65 -6.10
CA LEU A 29 15.46 19.93 -5.07
C LEU A 29 14.32 20.78 -4.49
N LEU A 30 14.58 22.07 -4.23
CA LEU A 30 13.52 22.98 -3.80
C LEU A 30 12.43 23.11 -4.86
N GLY A 31 12.83 23.22 -6.13
CA GLY A 31 11.90 23.17 -7.24
C GLY A 31 11.06 21.89 -7.24
N ALA A 32 11.70 20.73 -7.07
CA ALA A 32 10.99 19.45 -7.02
C ALA A 32 9.96 19.40 -5.88
N LEU A 33 10.30 19.90 -4.70
CA LEU A 33 9.35 20.01 -3.58
C LEU A 33 8.16 20.90 -3.94
N LEU A 34 8.42 22.07 -4.52
CA LEU A 34 7.37 23.00 -4.95
C LEU A 34 6.48 22.41 -6.03
N GLY A 35 7.08 21.73 -7.03
CA GLY A 35 6.33 21.05 -8.08
C GLY A 35 5.43 19.96 -7.56
N THR A 36 5.92 19.14 -6.64
CA THR A 36 5.11 18.12 -5.96
C THR A 36 3.98 18.75 -5.14
N ALA A 37 4.28 19.80 -4.37
CA ALA A 37 3.27 20.51 -3.59
C ALA A 37 2.17 21.12 -4.46
N LEU A 38 2.54 21.72 -5.60
CA LEU A 38 1.57 22.26 -6.56
C LEU A 38 0.69 21.16 -7.18
N GLN A 39 1.28 20.00 -7.50
CA GLN A 39 0.52 18.87 -8.04
C GLN A 39 -0.53 18.37 -7.02
N LEU A 40 -0.20 18.34 -5.74
CA LEU A 40 -1.13 17.92 -4.68
C LEU A 40 -2.30 18.90 -4.47
N GLN A 41 -2.19 20.14 -4.93
CA GLN A 41 -3.27 21.14 -4.85
C GLN A 41 -4.24 21.07 -6.04
N GLN A 42 -3.97 20.21 -7.03
CA GLN A 42 -4.85 20.10 -8.19
C GLN A 42 -6.16 19.39 -7.84
N ALA A 43 -7.28 19.97 -8.23
CA ALA A 43 -8.61 19.37 -8.08
C ALA A 43 -8.85 18.20 -9.05
N ALA A 44 -8.17 18.19 -10.20
CA ALA A 44 -8.27 17.12 -11.20
C ALA A 44 -6.92 16.94 -11.92
N LEU A 45 -6.65 15.71 -12.34
CA LEU A 45 -5.44 15.41 -13.09
C LEU A 45 -5.59 15.91 -14.54
N TRP A 46 -4.48 16.39 -15.09
CA TRP A 46 -4.38 16.71 -16.51
C TRP A 46 -4.27 15.43 -17.35
N PRO A 47 -4.57 15.50 -18.66
CA PRO A 47 -4.31 14.38 -19.56
C PRO A 47 -2.81 14.06 -19.60
N ALA A 48 -2.49 12.76 -19.73
CA ALA A 48 -1.10 12.27 -19.71
C ALA A 48 -0.19 13.00 -20.72
N GLY A 49 -0.73 13.36 -21.89
CA GLY A 49 0.00 14.14 -22.91
C GLY A 49 0.47 15.51 -22.42
N ALA A 50 -0.33 16.22 -21.60
CA ALA A 50 0.06 17.51 -21.04
C ALA A 50 1.22 17.38 -20.06
N TYR A 51 1.22 16.35 -19.19
CA TYR A 51 2.33 16.05 -18.31
C TYR A 51 3.59 15.65 -19.08
N ALA A 52 3.45 14.84 -20.14
CA ALA A 52 4.58 14.44 -20.99
C ALA A 52 5.21 15.64 -21.69
N LEU A 53 4.41 16.56 -22.23
CA LEU A 53 4.87 17.81 -22.82
C LEU A 53 5.61 18.70 -21.81
N LEU A 54 5.05 18.84 -20.60
CA LEU A 54 5.70 19.61 -19.53
C LEU A 54 7.05 18.99 -19.13
N ALA A 55 7.10 17.66 -18.99
CA ALA A 55 8.34 16.96 -18.69
C ALA A 55 9.37 17.15 -19.81
N GLY A 56 8.98 17.03 -21.07
CA GLY A 56 9.83 17.26 -22.22
C GLY A 56 10.37 18.70 -22.28
N ALA A 57 9.51 19.69 -22.04
CA ALA A 57 9.90 21.09 -21.97
C ALA A 57 10.89 21.38 -20.82
N ALA A 58 10.64 20.78 -19.64
CA ALA A 58 11.54 20.90 -18.50
C ALA A 58 12.91 20.25 -18.77
N LEU A 59 12.95 19.08 -19.41
CA LEU A 59 14.19 18.42 -19.83
C LEU A 59 14.96 19.25 -20.87
N ALA A 60 14.28 19.80 -21.87
CA ALA A 60 14.88 20.68 -22.87
C ALA A 60 15.47 21.94 -22.24
N ALA A 61 14.72 22.58 -21.31
CA ALA A 61 15.23 23.71 -20.52
C ALA A 61 16.43 23.34 -19.65
N GLY A 62 16.44 22.13 -19.08
CA GLY A 62 17.56 21.59 -18.30
C GLY A 62 18.79 21.35 -19.15
N GLY A 63 18.66 20.75 -20.33
CA GLY A 63 19.77 20.57 -21.28
C GLY A 63 20.38 21.90 -21.75
N GLY A 64 19.56 22.92 -21.92
CA GLY A 64 20.00 24.27 -22.23
C GLY A 64 20.73 25.02 -21.10
N LEU A 65 20.66 24.53 -19.85
CA LEU A 65 21.35 25.17 -18.71
C LEU A 65 22.87 25.28 -18.93
N ALA A 66 23.47 24.31 -19.61
CA ALA A 66 24.91 24.26 -19.87
C ALA A 66 25.36 25.28 -20.95
N PHE A 67 24.48 25.60 -21.90
CA PHE A 67 24.84 26.34 -23.11
C PHE A 67 24.42 27.82 -23.11
N VAL A 68 23.49 28.23 -22.26
CA VAL A 68 23.01 29.62 -22.25
C VAL A 68 23.83 30.48 -21.29
N PRO A 69 24.56 31.50 -21.78
CA PRO A 69 25.26 32.42 -20.94
C PRO A 69 24.26 33.23 -20.11
N GLY A 70 24.40 33.17 -18.80
CA GLY A 70 23.51 33.87 -17.87
C GLY A 70 24.16 34.00 -16.49
N GLY A 71 23.81 35.09 -15.80
CA GLY A 71 24.27 35.34 -14.44
C GLY A 71 23.85 34.17 -13.48
N ARG A 72 24.52 34.07 -12.33
CA ARG A 72 24.29 33.02 -11.32
C ARG A 72 22.81 32.88 -10.94
N TRP A 73 22.11 33.96 -10.75
CA TRP A 73 20.66 34.00 -10.44
C TRP A 73 19.81 33.27 -11.48
N ARG A 74 20.03 33.54 -12.78
CA ARG A 74 19.27 32.91 -13.87
C ARG A 74 19.45 31.39 -13.90
N ARG A 75 20.63 30.87 -13.58
CA ARG A 75 20.88 29.43 -13.49
C ARG A 75 20.12 28.77 -12.35
N HIS A 76 20.05 29.42 -11.16
CA HIS A 76 19.33 28.88 -10.02
C HIS A 76 17.81 28.89 -10.27
N VAL A 77 17.27 29.98 -10.83
CA VAL A 77 15.85 30.06 -11.19
C VAL A 77 15.48 28.98 -12.23
N ARG A 78 16.32 28.77 -13.25
CA ARG A 78 16.09 27.69 -14.22
C ARG A 78 16.14 26.31 -13.56
N ALA A 79 17.12 26.03 -12.72
CA ALA A 79 17.22 24.77 -12.01
C ALA A 79 15.97 24.52 -11.14
N LEU A 80 15.48 25.55 -10.46
CA LEU A 80 14.24 25.49 -9.67
C LEU A 80 13.03 25.18 -10.58
N CYS A 81 12.88 25.89 -11.70
CA CYS A 81 11.76 25.66 -12.64
C CYS A 81 11.83 24.27 -13.28
N VAL A 82 13.03 23.79 -13.63
CA VAL A 82 13.23 22.43 -14.15
C VAL A 82 12.83 21.39 -13.12
N GLY A 83 13.32 21.53 -11.87
CA GLY A 83 12.93 20.64 -10.78
C GLY A 83 11.44 20.63 -10.54
N ALA A 84 10.80 21.81 -10.51
CA ALA A 84 9.37 21.94 -10.31
C ALA A 84 8.57 21.29 -11.46
N GLY A 85 8.91 21.57 -12.71
CA GLY A 85 8.22 21.00 -13.86
C GLY A 85 8.35 19.49 -13.97
N LEU A 86 9.55 18.95 -13.72
CA LEU A 86 9.77 17.50 -13.74
C LEU A 86 9.02 16.79 -12.61
N ALA A 87 9.09 17.30 -11.37
CA ALA A 87 8.42 16.68 -10.23
C ALA A 87 6.89 16.76 -10.37
N PHE A 88 6.36 17.91 -10.79
CA PHE A 88 4.94 18.08 -11.08
C PHE A 88 4.46 17.08 -12.14
N ALA A 89 5.16 16.97 -13.26
CA ALA A 89 4.80 16.06 -14.34
C ALA A 89 4.93 14.59 -13.91
N ALA A 90 6.00 14.23 -13.20
CA ALA A 90 6.21 12.87 -12.75
C ALA A 90 5.13 12.42 -11.76
N CYS A 91 4.76 13.27 -10.79
CA CYS A 91 3.67 13.00 -9.86
C CYS A 91 2.33 12.85 -10.58
N GLY A 92 2.01 13.74 -11.52
CA GLY A 92 0.77 13.68 -12.28
C GLY A 92 0.67 12.44 -13.17
N LEU A 93 1.75 12.10 -13.89
CA LEU A 93 1.81 10.87 -14.69
C LEU A 93 1.65 9.61 -13.82
N ARG A 94 2.37 9.56 -12.68
CA ARG A 94 2.27 8.43 -11.76
C ARG A 94 0.86 8.28 -11.19
N ALA A 95 0.22 9.38 -10.80
CA ALA A 95 -1.16 9.38 -10.34
C ALA A 95 -2.13 8.93 -11.45
N GLY A 96 -1.94 9.41 -12.68
CA GLY A 96 -2.74 9.00 -13.84
C GLY A 96 -2.61 7.51 -14.15
N VAL A 97 -1.40 6.96 -14.12
CA VAL A 97 -1.16 5.51 -14.28
C VAL A 97 -1.83 4.71 -13.17
N PHE A 98 -1.69 5.17 -11.92
CA PHE A 98 -2.34 4.50 -10.79
C PHE A 98 -3.86 4.46 -10.97
N LEU A 99 -4.49 5.58 -11.28
CA LEU A 99 -5.94 5.65 -11.48
C LEU A 99 -6.43 4.88 -12.72
N SER A 100 -5.60 4.72 -13.75
CA SER A 100 -5.97 3.92 -14.93
C SER A 100 -6.13 2.43 -14.63
N HIS A 101 -5.58 1.95 -13.50
CA HIS A 101 -5.72 0.58 -13.02
C HIS A 101 -6.82 0.44 -11.94
N ALA A 102 -7.53 1.52 -11.60
CA ALA A 102 -8.62 1.47 -10.64
C ALA A 102 -9.77 0.58 -11.12
N LEU A 103 -10.57 0.09 -10.19
CA LEU A 103 -11.75 -0.71 -10.50
C LEU A 103 -12.75 0.12 -11.32
N ALA A 104 -13.16 -0.40 -12.48
CA ALA A 104 -14.17 0.26 -13.28
C ALA A 104 -15.52 0.29 -12.52
N PRO A 105 -16.23 1.42 -12.48
CA PRO A 105 -17.51 1.54 -11.75
C PRO A 105 -18.55 0.50 -12.19
N ALA A 106 -18.55 0.11 -13.45
CA ALA A 106 -19.43 -0.93 -13.99
C ALA A 106 -19.22 -2.34 -13.40
N LEU A 107 -18.05 -2.58 -12.77
CA LEU A 107 -17.73 -3.85 -12.12
C LEU A 107 -18.03 -3.85 -10.62
N GLU A 108 -18.35 -2.70 -10.04
CA GLU A 108 -18.70 -2.62 -8.64
C GLU A 108 -19.98 -3.40 -8.32
N GLY A 109 -19.92 -4.18 -7.25
CA GLY A 109 -21.04 -4.99 -6.81
C GLY A 109 -21.38 -6.19 -7.72
N ARG A 110 -20.64 -6.41 -8.81
CA ARG A 110 -20.80 -7.58 -9.69
C ARG A 110 -19.99 -8.76 -9.17
N ASP A 111 -20.46 -9.95 -9.47
CA ASP A 111 -19.79 -11.22 -9.14
C ASP A 111 -18.78 -11.54 -10.23
N VAL A 112 -17.51 -11.29 -9.96
CA VAL A 112 -16.41 -11.48 -10.90
C VAL A 112 -15.64 -12.75 -10.52
N ARG A 113 -15.42 -13.66 -11.48
CA ARG A 113 -14.55 -14.80 -11.31
C ARG A 113 -13.11 -14.40 -11.59
N ILE A 114 -12.25 -14.60 -10.61
CA ILE A 114 -10.82 -14.25 -10.70
C ILE A 114 -9.94 -15.48 -10.51
N THR A 115 -8.79 -15.47 -11.19
CA THR A 115 -7.64 -16.31 -10.83
C THR A 115 -6.59 -15.38 -10.22
N ALA A 116 -6.17 -15.69 -9.01
CA ALA A 116 -5.28 -14.82 -8.26
C ALA A 116 -4.33 -15.62 -7.36
N VAL A 117 -3.18 -15.04 -7.06
CA VAL A 117 -2.20 -15.56 -6.10
C VAL A 117 -2.32 -14.81 -4.78
N VAL A 118 -2.26 -15.53 -3.68
CA VAL A 118 -2.25 -14.93 -2.33
C VAL A 118 -0.93 -14.19 -2.12
N ALA A 119 -0.98 -12.86 -2.15
CA ALA A 119 0.20 -12.00 -2.20
C ALA A 119 0.79 -11.68 -0.83
N ALA A 120 0.00 -11.78 0.23
CA ALA A 120 0.44 -11.54 1.60
C ALA A 120 -0.06 -12.67 2.51
N MET A 121 0.55 -12.78 3.67
CA MET A 121 0.11 -13.75 4.68
C MET A 121 -1.37 -13.52 5.05
N PRO A 122 -2.23 -14.55 4.89
CA PRO A 122 -3.64 -14.44 5.22
C PRO A 122 -3.85 -14.11 6.71
N GLN A 123 -4.84 -13.28 6.98
CA GLN A 123 -5.14 -12.81 8.33
C GLN A 123 -6.47 -13.37 8.79
N SER A 124 -6.44 -14.25 9.79
CA SER A 124 -7.64 -14.77 10.42
C SER A 124 -8.23 -13.72 11.35
N LEU A 125 -9.51 -13.40 11.15
CA LEU A 125 -10.33 -12.58 12.02
C LEU A 125 -11.46 -13.46 12.57
N GLU A 126 -12.12 -12.98 13.60
CA GLU A 126 -13.32 -13.65 14.12
C GLU A 126 -14.41 -13.68 13.03
N GLY A 127 -14.72 -14.88 12.51
CA GLY A 127 -15.68 -15.08 11.43
C GLY A 127 -15.27 -14.63 10.04
N ALA A 128 -13.99 -14.30 9.79
CA ALA A 128 -13.51 -13.94 8.48
C ALA A 128 -12.02 -14.27 8.26
N LEU A 129 -11.66 -14.58 7.03
CA LEU A 129 -10.28 -14.65 6.56
C LEU A 129 -10.03 -13.50 5.58
N ARG A 130 -9.15 -12.58 5.94
CA ARG A 130 -8.75 -11.49 5.04
C ARG A 130 -7.50 -11.86 4.27
N MET A 131 -7.53 -11.64 2.96
CA MET A 131 -6.44 -12.00 2.04
C MET A 131 -6.15 -10.84 1.11
N ARG A 132 -4.86 -10.60 0.86
CA ARG A 132 -4.41 -9.78 -0.26
C ARG A 132 -4.13 -10.68 -1.44
N LEU A 133 -4.71 -10.35 -2.58
CA LEU A 133 -4.62 -11.15 -3.80
C LEU A 133 -3.94 -10.34 -4.90
N ALA A 134 -2.98 -10.98 -5.59
CA ALA A 134 -2.45 -10.52 -6.87
C ALA A 134 -3.25 -11.18 -7.97
N VAL A 135 -4.07 -10.40 -8.68
CA VAL A 135 -4.97 -10.92 -9.72
C VAL A 135 -4.20 -11.19 -11.01
N GLU A 136 -4.34 -12.38 -11.55
CA GLU A 136 -3.73 -12.76 -12.84
C GLU A 136 -4.74 -12.67 -14.00
N SER A 137 -5.99 -13.02 -13.75
CA SER A 137 -7.07 -12.90 -14.73
C SER A 137 -8.42 -12.70 -14.04
N ALA A 138 -9.33 -12.03 -14.74
CA ALA A 138 -10.69 -11.82 -14.26
C ALA A 138 -11.70 -12.00 -15.40
N ARG A 139 -12.86 -12.57 -15.07
CA ARG A 139 -13.97 -12.80 -16.00
C ARG A 139 -15.30 -12.42 -15.38
N LEU A 140 -16.12 -11.71 -16.14
CA LEU A 140 -17.51 -11.42 -15.81
C LEU A 140 -18.40 -12.08 -16.89
N ASP A 141 -19.30 -12.96 -16.50
CA ASP A 141 -20.20 -13.66 -17.40
C ASP A 141 -19.47 -14.34 -18.59
N GLY A 142 -18.27 -14.87 -18.31
CA GLY A 142 -17.41 -15.54 -19.31
C GLY A 142 -16.49 -14.60 -20.11
N ALA A 143 -16.79 -13.30 -20.18
CA ALA A 143 -15.96 -12.30 -20.86
C ALA A 143 -14.79 -11.87 -19.98
N ALA A 144 -13.61 -11.68 -20.59
CA ALA A 144 -12.45 -11.14 -19.89
C ALA A 144 -12.69 -9.66 -19.51
N VAL A 145 -12.44 -9.33 -18.26
CA VAL A 145 -12.56 -7.95 -17.73
C VAL A 145 -11.28 -7.54 -17.04
N ARG A 146 -11.01 -6.22 -17.03
CA ARG A 146 -9.86 -5.68 -16.32
C ARG A 146 -10.27 -5.31 -14.90
N VAL A 147 -9.57 -5.87 -13.92
CA VAL A 147 -9.66 -5.51 -12.51
C VAL A 147 -8.29 -5.09 -12.00
N PRO A 148 -8.19 -4.35 -10.89
CA PRO A 148 -6.91 -4.02 -10.28
C PRO A 148 -6.05 -5.25 -9.99
N GLU A 149 -4.72 -5.10 -10.15
CA GLU A 149 -3.78 -6.18 -9.88
C GLU A 149 -3.72 -6.57 -8.40
N SER A 150 -3.85 -5.59 -7.50
CA SER A 150 -3.82 -5.81 -6.06
C SER A 150 -5.18 -5.50 -5.45
N ILE A 151 -5.78 -6.50 -4.83
CA ILE A 151 -7.09 -6.41 -4.18
C ILE A 151 -7.04 -7.02 -2.77
N ASP A 152 -7.79 -6.43 -1.84
CA ASP A 152 -8.01 -6.99 -0.50
C ASP A 152 -9.42 -7.59 -0.43
N VAL A 153 -9.53 -8.89 -0.14
CA VAL A 153 -10.82 -9.56 -0.02
C VAL A 153 -10.96 -10.24 1.33
N SER A 154 -12.19 -10.26 1.84
CA SER A 154 -12.54 -10.99 3.05
C SER A 154 -13.41 -12.21 2.69
N TRP A 155 -13.04 -13.36 3.19
CA TRP A 155 -13.84 -14.56 3.10
C TRP A 155 -14.55 -14.76 4.43
N TYR A 156 -15.82 -14.46 4.49
CA TYR A 156 -16.64 -14.56 5.69
C TYR A 156 -17.11 -15.99 5.91
N PHE A 157 -17.19 -16.44 7.18
CA PHE A 157 -17.70 -17.74 7.58
C PHE A 157 -18.20 -17.70 9.03
N GLY A 158 -19.17 -18.57 9.34
CA GLY A 158 -19.76 -18.67 10.67
C GLY A 158 -20.74 -17.57 11.04
N PRO A 159 -21.41 -17.68 12.21
CA PRO A 159 -22.34 -16.68 12.68
C PRO A 159 -21.57 -15.40 13.04
N PHE A 160 -21.82 -14.35 12.31
CA PHE A 160 -21.28 -13.03 12.60
C PHE A 160 -22.09 -12.42 13.74
N ILE A 161 -21.71 -12.70 14.99
CA ILE A 161 -22.23 -11.97 16.14
C ILE A 161 -21.59 -10.59 16.09
N ARG A 162 -22.32 -9.65 15.52
CA ARG A 162 -21.99 -8.24 15.59
C ARG A 162 -22.34 -7.79 16.99
N ASP A 163 -21.39 -7.82 17.92
CA ASP A 163 -21.49 -7.05 19.15
C ASP A 163 -21.71 -5.59 18.74
N ALA A 164 -22.91 -5.10 19.00
CA ALA A 164 -23.36 -3.74 18.72
C ALA A 164 -22.68 -2.70 19.61
N GLY A 165 -21.49 -3.01 20.11
CA GLY A 165 -20.66 -2.24 21.02
C GLY A 165 -19.28 -1.94 20.45
N GLY A 166 -19.18 -0.91 19.66
CA GLY A 166 -17.98 -0.10 19.60
C GLY A 166 -16.80 -0.63 18.84
N GLY A 167 -16.52 -0.05 17.71
CA GLY A 167 -15.15 0.24 17.35
C GLY A 167 -14.61 -0.42 16.09
N THR A 168 -14.60 0.38 15.08
CA THR A 168 -13.47 0.64 14.19
C THR A 168 -13.02 -0.43 13.21
N GLY A 169 -13.35 -0.23 11.96
CA GLY A 169 -12.52 -0.69 10.86
C GLY A 169 -13.14 -1.61 9.83
N ALA A 170 -14.42 -1.90 9.89
CA ALA A 170 -15.15 -2.41 8.72
C ALA A 170 -15.89 -1.24 8.09
N GLY A 171 -15.51 -0.87 6.87
CA GLY A 171 -16.15 0.22 6.13
C GLY A 171 -17.66 0.14 6.23
N ALA A 172 -18.27 1.20 6.75
CA ALA A 172 -19.71 1.36 6.92
C ALA A 172 -20.42 1.36 5.55
N GLY A 173 -20.81 0.21 5.07
CA GLY A 173 -21.55 0.04 3.82
C GLY A 173 -22.24 -1.31 3.67
N GLY A 174 -22.12 -2.17 4.65
CA GLY A 174 -22.65 -3.54 4.59
C GLY A 174 -23.62 -3.89 5.71
N GLY A 175 -24.54 -2.96 6.08
CA GLY A 175 -25.55 -3.25 7.08
C GLY A 175 -26.49 -4.38 6.65
N ALA A 176 -27.14 -5.02 7.59
CA ALA A 176 -28.28 -5.94 7.52
C ALA A 176 -28.26 -7.13 6.54
N LEU A 177 -27.74 -6.99 5.29
CA LEU A 177 -27.61 -8.09 4.33
C LEU A 177 -26.45 -9.05 4.69
N SER A 178 -25.55 -8.62 5.55
CA SER A 178 -24.35 -9.37 5.89
C SER A 178 -24.61 -10.57 6.81
N LEU A 179 -25.60 -10.53 7.67
CA LEU A 179 -25.85 -11.57 8.67
C LEU A 179 -26.39 -12.87 8.04
N ALA A 180 -27.39 -12.77 7.20
CA ALA A 180 -28.02 -13.94 6.57
C ALA A 180 -27.12 -14.61 5.52
N VAL A 181 -26.17 -13.86 4.93
CA VAL A 181 -25.22 -14.38 3.93
C VAL A 181 -24.03 -15.07 4.58
N ALA A 182 -23.59 -14.62 5.77
CA ALA A 182 -22.43 -15.19 6.45
C ALA A 182 -22.70 -16.59 7.02
N GLU A 183 -23.92 -16.84 7.51
CA GLU A 183 -24.29 -18.14 8.07
C GLU A 183 -24.29 -19.29 7.04
N LEU A 184 -24.43 -18.97 5.75
CA LEU A 184 -24.50 -19.96 4.67
C LEU A 184 -23.19 -20.10 3.88
N GLN A 185 -22.15 -19.36 4.22
CA GLN A 185 -20.89 -19.45 3.49
C GLN A 185 -20.02 -20.64 3.96
N ARG A 186 -19.40 -21.31 2.99
CA ARG A 186 -18.45 -22.38 3.27
C ARG A 186 -17.23 -21.82 3.99
N PRO A 187 -16.79 -22.45 5.10
CA PRO A 187 -15.56 -22.01 5.77
C PRO A 187 -14.37 -22.14 4.83
N PRO A 188 -13.42 -21.18 4.89
CA PRO A 188 -12.20 -21.30 4.11
C PRO A 188 -11.37 -22.49 4.60
N PRO A 189 -10.76 -23.25 3.70
CA PRO A 189 -9.69 -24.16 4.08
C PRO A 189 -8.47 -23.37 4.55
N THR A 190 -7.42 -24.06 4.96
CA THR A 190 -6.15 -23.41 5.28
C THR A 190 -5.57 -22.77 4.04
N VAL A 191 -5.63 -21.43 3.95
CA VAL A 191 -5.07 -20.66 2.83
C VAL A 191 -3.65 -20.19 3.20
N ARG A 192 -2.73 -20.32 2.23
CA ARG A 192 -1.32 -19.92 2.43
C ARG A 192 -0.87 -18.89 1.40
N ALA A 193 0.10 -18.06 1.81
CA ALA A 193 0.77 -17.15 0.89
C ALA A 193 1.41 -17.91 -0.29
N GLY A 194 1.31 -17.35 -1.49
CA GLY A 194 1.82 -17.98 -2.71
C GLY A 194 0.90 -19.01 -3.34
N GLU A 195 -0.21 -19.36 -2.73
CA GLU A 195 -1.20 -20.23 -3.36
C GLU A 195 -1.98 -19.50 -4.46
N ARG A 196 -2.22 -20.18 -5.57
CA ARG A 196 -3.06 -19.72 -6.68
C ARG A 196 -4.45 -20.28 -6.53
N TRP A 197 -5.43 -19.39 -6.49
CA TRP A 197 -6.83 -19.73 -6.29
C TRP A 197 -7.71 -19.22 -7.44
N GLU A 198 -8.75 -19.95 -7.75
CA GLU A 198 -9.90 -19.48 -8.51
C GLU A 198 -11.03 -19.17 -7.56
N LEU A 199 -11.49 -17.91 -7.57
CA LEU A 199 -12.46 -17.38 -6.64
C LEU A 199 -13.51 -16.56 -7.38
N THR A 200 -14.76 -16.62 -6.92
CA THR A 200 -15.77 -15.61 -7.29
C THR A 200 -15.78 -14.53 -6.22
N VAL A 201 -15.58 -13.29 -6.61
CA VAL A 201 -15.48 -12.16 -5.69
C VAL A 201 -16.44 -11.05 -6.09
N ARG A 202 -16.94 -10.32 -5.11
CA ARG A 202 -17.67 -9.09 -5.32
C ARG A 202 -16.82 -7.92 -4.85
N LEU A 203 -16.45 -7.07 -5.80
CA LEU A 203 -15.50 -5.99 -5.59
C LEU A 203 -16.21 -4.65 -5.51
N LYS A 204 -15.57 -3.70 -4.82
CA LYS A 204 -15.92 -2.28 -4.81
C LYS A 204 -14.66 -1.43 -4.70
N ALA A 205 -14.72 -0.21 -5.18
CA ALA A 205 -13.65 0.75 -4.97
C ALA A 205 -13.42 0.99 -3.47
N PRO A 206 -12.19 1.28 -3.03
CA PRO A 206 -11.93 1.63 -1.65
C PRO A 206 -12.69 2.91 -1.27
N HIS A 207 -13.52 2.82 -0.23
CA HIS A 207 -14.18 3.96 0.37
C HIS A 207 -13.91 3.96 1.87
N GLY A 208 -13.48 5.09 2.39
CA GLY A 208 -13.21 5.32 3.81
C GLY A 208 -14.08 6.43 4.38
N ALA A 209 -14.38 6.36 5.67
CA ALA A 209 -14.99 7.47 6.38
C ALA A 209 -13.93 8.57 6.56
N ARG A 210 -14.21 9.78 6.06
CA ARG A 210 -13.35 10.96 6.22
C ARG A 210 -13.74 11.72 7.48
N ASN A 211 -13.39 11.17 8.62
CA ASN A 211 -13.57 11.88 9.89
C ASN A 211 -12.40 12.82 10.14
N PRO A 212 -12.62 14.08 10.54
CA PRO A 212 -11.54 14.99 10.94
C PRO A 212 -10.66 14.32 12.01
N HIS A 213 -9.35 14.32 11.80
CA HIS A 213 -8.36 13.67 12.68
C HIS A 213 -8.55 12.17 12.89
N GLY A 214 -9.39 11.51 12.09
CA GLY A 214 -9.60 10.07 12.08
C GLY A 214 -8.57 9.34 11.24
N PHE A 215 -8.58 8.00 11.32
CA PHE A 215 -7.77 7.14 10.47
C PHE A 215 -8.32 7.18 9.02
N ASP A 216 -7.46 7.53 8.07
CA ASP A 216 -7.79 7.52 6.64
C ASP A 216 -7.52 6.13 6.04
N TYR A 217 -8.60 5.36 5.88
CA TYR A 217 -8.53 4.01 5.34
C TYR A 217 -8.20 3.99 3.84
N GLU A 218 -8.70 4.97 3.07
CA GLU A 218 -8.41 5.08 1.63
C GLU A 218 -6.92 5.36 1.40
N LEU A 219 -6.37 6.31 2.15
CA LEU A 219 -4.93 6.63 2.10
C LEU A 219 -4.07 5.41 2.44
N MET A 220 -4.43 4.67 3.49
CA MET A 220 -3.71 3.43 3.85
C MET A 220 -3.74 2.39 2.74
N LEU A 221 -4.88 2.17 2.09
CA LEU A 221 -4.99 1.25 0.97
C LEU A 221 -4.23 1.74 -0.25
N TRP A 222 -4.26 3.04 -0.50
CA TRP A 222 -3.50 3.68 -1.58
C TRP A 222 -2.00 3.50 -1.38
N GLU A 223 -1.47 3.73 -0.18
CA GLU A 223 -0.06 3.51 0.16
C GLU A 223 0.36 2.05 -0.06
N GLN A 224 -0.54 1.11 0.19
CA GLN A 224 -0.32 -0.32 -0.01
C GLN A 224 -0.54 -0.78 -1.45
N GLY A 225 -0.91 0.11 -2.37
CA GLY A 225 -1.21 -0.19 -3.76
C GLY A 225 -2.48 -1.01 -3.97
N VAL A 226 -3.39 -1.03 -3.01
CA VAL A 226 -4.68 -1.75 -3.08
C VAL A 226 -5.73 -0.84 -3.70
N GLN A 227 -6.28 -1.23 -4.84
CA GLN A 227 -7.22 -0.42 -5.62
C GLN A 227 -8.64 -0.98 -5.66
N ALA A 228 -8.87 -2.13 -5.06
CA ALA A 228 -10.22 -2.65 -4.82
C ALA A 228 -10.26 -3.45 -3.53
N THR A 229 -11.41 -3.39 -2.87
CA THR A 229 -11.75 -4.21 -1.72
C THR A 229 -12.98 -5.03 -2.03
N GLY A 230 -13.19 -6.13 -1.30
CA GLY A 230 -14.38 -6.94 -1.55
C GLY A 230 -14.48 -8.16 -0.66
N TYR A 231 -15.31 -9.08 -1.08
CA TYR A 231 -15.48 -10.35 -0.37
C TYR A 231 -15.64 -11.52 -1.34
N VAL A 232 -15.27 -12.70 -0.83
CA VAL A 232 -15.39 -13.97 -1.57
C VAL A 232 -16.83 -14.45 -1.51
N ARG A 233 -17.37 -14.83 -2.65
CA ARG A 233 -18.66 -15.48 -2.79
C ARG A 233 -18.47 -16.99 -2.62
N ALA A 234 -18.86 -17.56 -1.50
CA ALA A 234 -18.70 -18.97 -1.18
C ALA A 234 -20.01 -19.60 -0.67
N GLY A 235 -21.14 -19.02 -1.01
CA GLY A 235 -22.47 -19.49 -0.62
C GLY A 235 -22.80 -20.87 -1.27
N PRO A 236 -23.87 -21.53 -0.82
CA PRO A 236 -24.27 -22.85 -1.32
C PRO A 236 -24.58 -22.87 -2.81
N ARG A 237 -25.04 -21.74 -3.37
CA ARG A 237 -25.37 -21.59 -4.80
C ARG A 237 -24.22 -21.03 -5.63
N ASP A 238 -23.15 -20.56 -4.97
CA ASP A 238 -22.00 -19.99 -5.64
C ASP A 238 -21.02 -21.10 -6.07
N ALA A 239 -20.24 -20.85 -7.13
CA ALA A 239 -19.17 -21.75 -7.52
C ALA A 239 -18.15 -21.87 -6.37
N PRO A 240 -17.78 -23.09 -5.96
CA PRO A 240 -16.86 -23.26 -4.84
C PRO A 240 -15.49 -22.70 -5.18
N PRO A 241 -14.85 -21.98 -4.23
CA PRO A 241 -13.46 -21.60 -4.36
C PRO A 241 -12.56 -22.82 -4.60
N ARG A 242 -11.61 -22.70 -5.53
CA ARG A 242 -10.73 -23.81 -5.92
C ARG A 242 -9.27 -23.41 -5.79
N LEU A 243 -8.51 -24.22 -5.05
CA LEU A 243 -7.05 -24.16 -5.07
C LEU A 243 -6.57 -24.76 -6.41
N LEU A 244 -5.84 -23.98 -7.19
CA LEU A 244 -5.30 -24.41 -8.49
C LEU A 244 -3.88 -24.95 -8.35
N ALA A 245 -3.01 -24.24 -7.62
CA ALA A 245 -1.62 -24.63 -7.44
C ALA A 245 -0.99 -23.90 -6.25
N ALA A 246 0.06 -24.51 -5.69
CA ALA A 246 1.03 -23.79 -4.87
C ALA A 246 2.10 -23.21 -5.80
N THR A 247 2.47 -21.94 -5.62
CA THR A 247 3.47 -21.27 -6.46
C THR A 247 4.66 -20.79 -5.62
N ALA A 248 5.78 -20.51 -6.27
CA ALA A 248 6.94 -19.89 -5.62
C ALA A 248 6.84 -18.34 -5.55
N ARG A 249 5.70 -17.78 -5.92
CA ARG A 249 5.48 -16.32 -5.83
C ARG A 249 5.39 -15.87 -4.39
N HIS A 250 5.82 -14.65 -4.12
CA HIS A 250 5.84 -14.04 -2.78
C HIS A 250 6.61 -14.86 -1.73
N PRO A 251 7.88 -15.25 -2.01
CA PRO A 251 8.65 -16.17 -1.15
C PRO A 251 8.87 -15.61 0.26
N VAL A 252 8.98 -14.28 0.40
CA VAL A 252 9.13 -13.62 1.71
C VAL A 252 7.87 -13.83 2.55
N GLU A 253 6.70 -13.66 2.00
CA GLU A 253 5.43 -13.86 2.72
C GLU A 253 5.21 -15.33 3.07
N GLN A 254 5.61 -16.25 2.19
CA GLN A 254 5.62 -17.68 2.50
C GLN A 254 6.55 -18.01 3.66
N ALA A 255 7.77 -17.45 3.66
CA ALA A 255 8.72 -17.64 4.76
C ALA A 255 8.19 -17.06 6.07
N ARG A 256 7.63 -15.84 6.04
CA ARG A 256 6.99 -15.20 7.22
C ARG A 256 5.87 -16.08 7.78
N GLN A 257 5.02 -16.62 6.91
CA GLN A 257 3.93 -17.50 7.34
C GLN A 257 4.45 -18.80 7.97
N ARG A 258 5.46 -19.44 7.38
CA ARG A 258 6.08 -20.65 7.94
C ARG A 258 6.70 -20.39 9.32
N VAL A 259 7.41 -19.28 9.47
CA VAL A 259 8.00 -18.88 10.75
C VAL A 259 6.93 -18.63 11.80
N ARG A 260 5.87 -17.88 11.45
CA ARG A 260 4.73 -17.66 12.34
C ARG A 260 4.10 -18.97 12.79
N ASP A 261 3.79 -19.84 11.84
CA ASP A 261 3.13 -21.11 12.11
C ASP A 261 4.01 -22.02 13.00
N ALA A 262 5.33 -22.04 12.74
CA ALA A 262 6.29 -22.78 13.56
C ALA A 262 6.38 -22.23 14.98
N ILE A 263 6.38 -20.91 15.17
CA ILE A 263 6.37 -20.27 16.50
C ILE A 263 5.11 -20.65 17.25
N LEU A 264 3.94 -20.47 16.63
CA LEU A 264 2.66 -20.81 17.25
C LEU A 264 2.58 -22.29 17.60
N GLN A 265 3.03 -23.16 16.72
CA GLN A 265 3.01 -24.61 16.93
C GLN A 265 3.94 -25.06 18.07
N ARG A 266 5.19 -24.56 18.09
CA ARG A 266 6.17 -24.94 19.11
C ARG A 266 5.85 -24.37 20.48
N LEU A 267 5.54 -23.08 20.56
CA LEU A 267 5.30 -22.43 21.84
C LEU A 267 3.93 -22.72 22.45
N ALA A 268 2.95 -23.10 21.61
CA ALA A 268 1.62 -23.49 22.12
C ALA A 268 1.52 -24.97 22.46
N SER A 269 2.43 -25.85 21.95
CA SER A 269 2.35 -27.30 22.15
C SER A 269 3.46 -27.86 23.05
N GLU A 270 4.51 -27.12 23.39
CA GLU A 270 5.64 -27.60 24.17
C GLU A 270 5.63 -27.00 25.60
N GLY A 271 5.51 -27.83 26.61
CA GLY A 271 5.68 -27.50 28.04
C GLY A 271 4.53 -27.94 28.95
N PRO A 272 4.74 -27.99 30.26
CA PRO A 272 3.73 -28.42 31.22
C PRO A 272 2.49 -27.51 31.31
N ALA A 273 2.50 -26.37 30.64
CA ALA A 273 1.37 -25.43 30.51
C ALA A 273 0.94 -25.24 29.06
N ALA A 274 1.24 -26.19 28.16
CA ALA A 274 1.06 -26.08 26.70
C ALA A 274 -0.36 -25.67 26.29
N ASP A 275 -1.40 -26.09 27.01
CA ASP A 275 -2.79 -25.73 26.75
C ASP A 275 -3.25 -24.44 27.46
N SER A 276 -2.35 -23.76 28.18
CA SER A 276 -2.75 -22.56 28.90
C SER A 276 -3.01 -21.38 27.97
N ALA A 277 -3.99 -20.56 28.30
CA ALA A 277 -4.26 -19.31 27.58
C ALA A 277 -3.04 -18.35 27.63
N ALA A 278 -2.18 -18.49 28.64
CA ALA A 278 -0.96 -17.73 28.80
C ALA A 278 0.11 -18.12 27.76
N ALA A 279 0.33 -19.43 27.54
CA ALA A 279 1.27 -19.92 26.53
C ALA A 279 0.86 -19.48 25.11
N ARG A 280 -0.42 -19.61 24.77
CA ARG A 280 -0.94 -19.14 23.47
C ARG A 280 -0.77 -17.64 23.28
N ARG A 281 -0.99 -16.83 24.33
CA ARG A 281 -0.76 -15.37 24.27
C ARG A 281 0.72 -15.04 24.09
N ALA A 282 1.61 -15.71 24.83
CA ALA A 282 3.05 -15.52 24.68
C ALA A 282 3.52 -15.88 23.25
N ALA A 283 3.06 -17.02 22.72
CA ALA A 283 3.33 -17.43 21.35
C ALA A 283 2.86 -16.39 20.33
N GLY A 284 1.65 -15.83 20.52
CA GLY A 284 1.12 -14.76 19.68
C GLY A 284 1.97 -13.48 19.71
N VAL A 285 2.44 -13.07 20.89
CA VAL A 285 3.34 -11.91 21.03
C VAL A 285 4.68 -12.14 20.31
N VAL A 286 5.30 -13.31 20.52
CA VAL A 286 6.56 -13.66 19.86
C VAL A 286 6.37 -13.71 18.34
N ALA A 287 5.31 -14.34 17.86
CA ALA A 287 4.98 -14.39 16.44
C ALA A 287 4.81 -12.97 15.84
N ALA A 288 4.11 -12.09 16.56
CA ALA A 288 3.90 -10.71 16.14
C ALA A 288 5.21 -9.92 16.04
N LEU A 289 6.10 -10.05 17.02
CA LEU A 289 7.39 -9.36 17.02
C LEU A 289 8.32 -9.85 15.91
N VAL A 290 8.35 -11.16 15.66
CA VAL A 290 9.25 -11.76 14.67
C VAL A 290 8.75 -11.54 13.22
N THR A 291 7.44 -11.68 13.02
CA THR A 291 6.86 -11.65 11.67
C THR A 291 6.14 -10.34 11.33
N GLY A 292 5.94 -9.45 12.30
CA GLY A 292 5.17 -8.22 12.12
C GLY A 292 3.65 -8.47 12.06
N ASP A 293 3.17 -9.67 12.35
CA ASP A 293 1.74 -9.98 12.39
C ASP A 293 1.12 -9.57 13.73
N GLN A 294 0.82 -8.28 13.87
CA GLN A 294 0.24 -7.71 15.09
C GLN A 294 -1.10 -8.36 15.50
N ARG A 295 -1.76 -9.06 14.59
CA ARG A 295 -3.03 -9.74 14.85
C ARG A 295 -2.88 -11.11 15.49
N ALA A 296 -1.65 -11.64 15.53
CA ALA A 296 -1.32 -12.81 16.35
C ALA A 296 -1.44 -12.52 17.85
N ILE A 297 -1.51 -11.24 18.23
CA ILE A 297 -1.73 -10.81 19.62
C ILE A 297 -3.23 -10.76 19.88
N ASP A 298 -3.73 -11.63 20.74
CA ASP A 298 -5.12 -11.62 21.17
C ASP A 298 -5.54 -10.27 21.74
N ARG A 299 -6.78 -9.84 21.44
CA ARG A 299 -7.38 -8.59 21.92
C ARG A 299 -7.27 -8.39 23.44
N TRP A 300 -7.29 -9.46 24.19
CA TRP A 300 -7.18 -9.47 25.65
C TRP A 300 -5.79 -9.04 26.15
N SER A 301 -4.72 -9.29 25.40
CA SER A 301 -3.38 -8.84 25.78
C SER A 301 -3.19 -7.33 25.58
N LEU A 302 -3.96 -6.69 24.71
CA LEU A 302 -4.01 -5.24 24.55
C LEU A 302 -4.74 -4.56 25.71
N THR A 303 -5.76 -5.22 26.30
CA THR A 303 -6.47 -4.72 27.47
C THR A 303 -5.58 -4.65 28.71
N ILE A 304 -4.67 -5.62 28.90
CA ILE A 304 -3.73 -5.61 30.02
C ILE A 304 -2.73 -4.45 29.93
N LYS A 305 -2.29 -4.04 28.72
CA LYS A 305 -1.47 -2.84 28.55
C LYS A 305 -2.20 -1.55 28.95
N SER A 306 -3.51 -1.50 28.82
CA SER A 306 -4.36 -0.40 29.27
C SER A 306 -4.44 -0.30 30.81
N TYR A 307 -4.35 -1.43 31.51
CA TYR A 307 -4.32 -1.44 32.99
C TYR A 307 -2.95 -1.17 33.61
N ALA A 308 -1.87 -1.33 32.86
CA ALA A 308 -0.50 -1.19 33.36
C ALA A 308 0.09 0.21 33.24
N GLY A 309 -0.73 1.28 33.25
CA GLY A 309 -0.22 2.63 33.51
C GLY A 309 -0.45 3.72 32.48
N PHE A 310 -1.32 3.49 31.49
CA PHE A 310 -1.82 4.60 30.65
C PHE A 310 -3.33 4.73 30.84
N PRO A 311 -3.83 5.77 31.52
CA PRO A 311 -5.26 6.01 31.63
C PRO A 311 -5.78 6.43 30.24
N LEU A 312 -6.45 5.51 29.53
CA LEU A 312 -7.33 5.90 28.44
C LEU A 312 -8.49 6.70 29.08
N LYS A 313 -8.51 8.00 28.81
CA LYS A 313 -9.64 8.84 29.21
C LYS A 313 -10.95 8.19 28.75
N PRO A 314 -11.96 8.08 29.63
CA PRO A 314 -13.26 7.57 29.22
C PRO A 314 -13.82 8.50 28.13
N LYS A 315 -14.32 7.92 27.06
CA LYS A 315 -15.05 8.66 26.03
C LYS A 315 -16.21 9.38 26.69
N ALA A 316 -16.21 10.70 26.62
CA ALA A 316 -17.38 11.49 26.96
C ALA A 316 -18.55 11.04 26.06
N THR A 317 -19.60 10.56 26.65
CA THR A 317 -20.93 10.41 26.06
C THR A 317 -21.47 11.80 25.75
N TRP A 318 -21.71 12.07 24.47
CA TRP A 318 -22.64 13.05 23.95
C TRP A 318 -23.52 12.39 22.90
#